data_8ac84fb46dc2b8e8c2fd0b2b5b782947
#
_entry.id   8ac84fb46dc2b8e8c2fd0b2b5b782947
#
_cell.length_a   1.000
_cell.length_b   1.000
_cell.length_c   1.000
_cell.angle_alpha   90.00
_cell.angle_beta   90.00
_cell.angle_gamma   90.00
#
_symmetry.space_group_name_H-M   'P 1'
#
loop_
_entity.id
_entity.type
_entity.pdbx_description
1 polymer ?
#
loop_
_entity_poly.entity_id
_entity_poly.type
_entity_poly.pdbx_seq_one_letter_code
_entity_poly.pdbx_strand_id
1 'polypeptide(L)'
;MGGSVMTEPRHIKSRERVRDLGEVYTQPREVNAMLDLIPNAFTDIDTRFLEPAAGDGNFLVAIFERKIALITEEEFGGTPEWFEFALLRALASIYAIDISEENVEEARERMLAMAITAAAFDDGDASDGFDRAAREILRTNVVVGDSLNAADQIIFVEYTPLPGERFQRVPSELEPPKEPDLFYMPPEPLPTVHFSELGL
;
A
#
# COMPACT_ATOMS: atom_id res chain seq x y z
N MET A 1 -24.42 34.29 -19.56
CA MET A 1 -24.77 32.88 -19.71
C MET A 1 -23.43 32.14 -19.84
N GLY A 2 -22.89 31.64 -18.73
CA GLY A 2 -21.64 30.89 -18.68
C GLY A 2 -22.00 29.41 -18.49
N GLY A 3 -21.82 28.62 -19.55
CA GLY A 3 -22.00 27.17 -19.48
C GLY A 3 -20.84 26.54 -18.71
N SER A 4 -21.15 25.97 -17.57
CA SER A 4 -20.22 25.08 -16.84
C SER A 4 -20.05 23.81 -17.66
N VAL A 5 -18.87 23.62 -18.23
CA VAL A 5 -18.47 22.35 -18.83
C VAL A 5 -18.20 21.39 -17.66
N MET A 6 -19.18 20.56 -17.36
CA MET A 6 -18.96 19.40 -16.49
C MET A 6 -18.05 18.44 -17.29
N THR A 7 -16.80 18.33 -16.91
CA THR A 7 -15.89 17.29 -17.37
C THR A 7 -16.38 15.97 -16.80
N GLU A 8 -16.95 15.10 -17.67
CA GLU A 8 -17.23 13.72 -17.30
C GLU A 8 -15.93 13.03 -16.86
N PRO A 9 -15.96 12.23 -15.77
CA PRO A 9 -14.80 11.49 -15.34
C PRO A 9 -14.36 10.52 -16.46
N ARG A 10 -13.06 10.49 -16.77
CA ARG A 10 -12.46 9.58 -17.77
C ARG A 10 -12.60 8.13 -17.29
N HIS A 11 -13.69 7.47 -17.66
CA HIS A 11 -14.02 6.10 -17.23
C HIS A 11 -13.54 4.99 -18.19
N ILE A 12 -12.74 5.30 -19.21
CA ILE A 12 -12.30 4.28 -20.17
C ILE A 12 -10.82 4.52 -20.49
N LYS A 13 -9.95 3.71 -19.91
CA LYS A 13 -8.61 3.49 -20.47
C LYS A 13 -8.79 2.97 -21.91
N SER A 14 -7.86 3.27 -22.82
CA SER A 14 -8.05 3.02 -24.25
C SER A 14 -8.49 1.56 -24.52
N ARG A 15 -9.31 1.33 -25.55
CA ARG A 15 -9.76 -0.01 -25.95
C ARG A 15 -8.60 -0.98 -26.20
N GLU A 16 -7.43 -0.47 -26.50
CA GLU A 16 -6.19 -1.25 -26.70
C GLU A 16 -5.69 -1.82 -25.38
N ARG A 17 -5.67 -1.03 -24.29
CA ARG A 17 -5.24 -1.49 -22.95
C ARG A 17 -6.20 -2.55 -22.37
N VAL A 18 -7.51 -2.36 -22.54
CA VAL A 18 -8.51 -3.37 -22.14
C VAL A 18 -8.32 -4.69 -22.89
N ARG A 19 -7.98 -4.63 -24.19
CA ARG A 19 -7.77 -5.81 -25.00
C ARG A 19 -6.43 -6.52 -24.70
N ASP A 20 -5.36 -5.75 -24.52
CA ASP A 20 -3.98 -6.26 -24.48
C ASP A 20 -3.54 -6.61 -23.06
N LEU A 21 -4.09 -5.94 -22.03
CA LEU A 21 -3.75 -6.16 -20.62
C LEU A 21 -4.93 -6.65 -19.77
N GLY A 22 -6.14 -6.74 -20.33
CA GLY A 22 -7.33 -7.14 -19.56
C GLY A 22 -7.75 -6.13 -18.50
N GLU A 23 -7.28 -4.87 -18.60
CA GLU A 23 -7.58 -3.83 -17.61
C GLU A 23 -9.06 -3.54 -17.51
N VAL A 24 -9.69 -3.95 -16.41
CA VAL A 24 -11.07 -3.61 -16.06
C VAL A 24 -11.02 -2.59 -14.92
N TYR A 25 -11.50 -1.39 -15.20
CA TYR A 25 -11.63 -0.37 -14.16
C TYR A 25 -12.80 -0.71 -13.22
N THR A 26 -12.49 -1.04 -11.97
CA THR A 26 -13.52 -1.28 -10.95
C THR A 26 -13.92 0.06 -10.33
N GLN A 27 -15.22 0.39 -10.43
CA GLN A 27 -15.75 1.64 -9.89
C GLN A 27 -15.60 1.69 -8.35
N PRO A 28 -15.34 2.87 -7.74
CA PRO A 28 -15.21 3.00 -6.27
C PRO A 28 -16.40 2.41 -5.50
N ARG A 29 -17.61 2.52 -6.03
CA ARG A 29 -18.82 1.91 -5.44
C ARG A 29 -18.72 0.38 -5.38
N GLU A 30 -18.20 -0.24 -6.44
CA GLU A 30 -18.04 -1.70 -6.53
C GLU A 30 -16.93 -2.18 -5.62
N VAL A 31 -15.79 -1.46 -5.58
CA VAL A 31 -14.69 -1.70 -4.65
C VAL A 31 -15.21 -1.71 -3.20
N ASN A 32 -15.95 -0.66 -2.81
CA ASN A 32 -16.51 -0.58 -1.46
C ASN A 32 -17.49 -1.71 -1.16
N ALA A 33 -18.38 -2.06 -2.11
CA ALA A 33 -19.31 -3.17 -1.93
C ALA A 33 -18.59 -4.52 -1.75
N MET A 34 -17.44 -4.74 -2.43
CA MET A 34 -16.63 -5.95 -2.24
C MET A 34 -15.93 -5.95 -0.88
N LEU A 35 -15.37 -4.83 -0.44
CA LEU A 35 -14.73 -4.72 0.88
C LEU A 35 -15.74 -4.85 2.04
N ASP A 36 -17.01 -4.48 1.83
CA ASP A 36 -18.09 -4.66 2.80
C ASP A 36 -18.45 -6.14 3.05
N LEU A 37 -18.00 -7.06 2.18
CA LEU A 37 -18.17 -8.50 2.39
C LEU A 37 -17.17 -9.07 3.42
N ILE A 38 -16.10 -8.33 3.74
CA ILE A 38 -15.04 -8.78 4.64
C ILE A 38 -14.83 -7.80 5.82
N PRO A 39 -15.88 -7.39 6.55
CA PRO A 39 -15.78 -6.35 7.59
C PRO A 39 -14.79 -6.73 8.70
N ASN A 40 -14.63 -8.01 9.01
CA ASN A 40 -13.71 -8.50 10.03
C ASN A 40 -12.23 -8.30 9.67
N ALA A 41 -11.89 -8.05 8.41
CA ALA A 41 -10.53 -7.71 7.99
C ALA A 41 -10.14 -6.27 8.33
N PHE A 42 -11.11 -5.43 8.72
CA PHE A 42 -10.93 -4.03 9.10
C PHE A 42 -11.14 -3.83 10.61
N THR A 43 -10.56 -4.68 11.44
CA THR A 43 -10.57 -4.56 12.90
C THR A 43 -9.19 -4.27 13.49
N ASP A 44 -8.15 -4.35 12.65
CA ASP A 44 -6.75 -4.13 13.03
C ASP A 44 -6.00 -3.51 11.84
N ILE A 45 -5.23 -2.46 12.12
CA ILE A 45 -4.42 -1.75 11.11
C ILE A 45 -3.31 -2.63 10.52
N ASP A 46 -2.83 -3.63 11.25
CA ASP A 46 -1.78 -4.55 10.83
C ASP A 46 -2.31 -5.74 10.00
N THR A 47 -3.64 -5.91 9.85
CA THR A 47 -4.20 -6.95 8.98
C THR A 47 -3.68 -6.81 7.56
N ARG A 48 -3.07 -7.88 7.03
CA ARG A 48 -2.43 -7.87 5.71
C ARG A 48 -3.44 -8.01 4.58
N PHE A 49 -3.26 -7.20 3.54
CA PHE A 49 -4.00 -7.29 2.28
C PHE A 49 -3.02 -7.49 1.13
N LEU A 50 -3.36 -8.36 0.20
CA LEU A 50 -2.65 -8.54 -1.06
C LEU A 50 -3.63 -8.34 -2.22
N GLU A 51 -3.30 -7.40 -3.11
CA GLU A 51 -4.00 -7.19 -4.38
C GLU A 51 -3.07 -7.62 -5.54
N PRO A 52 -3.34 -8.76 -6.17
CA PRO A 52 -2.45 -9.31 -7.17
C PRO A 52 -2.60 -8.69 -8.58
N ALA A 53 -3.55 -7.79 -8.77
CA ALA A 53 -3.82 -7.09 -10.04
C ALA A 53 -4.32 -5.66 -9.74
N ALA A 54 -3.44 -4.84 -9.15
CA ALA A 54 -3.80 -3.60 -8.48
C ALA A 54 -4.37 -2.53 -9.41
N GLY A 55 -4.08 -2.58 -10.71
CA GLY A 55 -4.39 -1.50 -11.63
C GLY A 55 -3.81 -0.17 -11.12
N ASP A 56 -4.60 0.88 -11.25
CA ASP A 56 -4.27 2.23 -10.74
C ASP A 56 -4.48 2.39 -9.21
N GLY A 57 -4.72 1.30 -8.47
CA GLY A 57 -4.78 1.28 -7.01
C GLY A 57 -6.14 1.59 -6.38
N ASN A 58 -7.26 1.40 -7.06
CA ASN A 58 -8.59 1.68 -6.51
C ASN A 58 -8.89 0.87 -5.23
N PHE A 59 -8.54 -0.42 -5.20
CA PHE A 59 -8.66 -1.25 -4.00
C PHE A 59 -7.70 -0.79 -2.90
N LEU A 60 -6.46 -0.45 -3.25
CA LEU A 60 -5.43 -0.03 -2.29
C LEU A 60 -5.87 1.23 -1.54
N VAL A 61 -6.35 2.23 -2.27
CA VAL A 61 -6.86 3.50 -1.71
C VAL A 61 -8.03 3.22 -0.76
N ALA A 62 -9.01 2.41 -1.17
CA ALA A 62 -10.18 2.10 -0.34
C ALA A 62 -9.82 1.27 0.91
N ILE A 63 -8.86 0.34 0.81
CA ILE A 63 -8.36 -0.43 1.94
C ILE A 63 -7.65 0.51 2.92
N PHE A 64 -6.76 1.38 2.42
CA PHE A 64 -6.01 2.30 3.27
C PHE A 64 -6.91 3.33 3.96
N GLU A 65 -7.91 3.87 3.26
CA GLU A 65 -8.93 4.76 3.85
C GLU A 65 -9.63 4.11 5.04
N ARG A 66 -10.04 2.84 4.92
CA ARG A 66 -10.67 2.09 6.01
C ARG A 66 -9.72 1.85 7.18
N LYS A 67 -8.43 1.61 6.91
CA LYS A 67 -7.42 1.45 7.95
C LYS A 67 -7.11 2.76 8.67
N ILE A 68 -7.03 3.88 7.97
CA ILE A 68 -6.89 5.22 8.57
C ILE A 68 -8.04 5.48 9.55
N ALA A 69 -9.27 5.09 9.20
CA ALA A 69 -10.44 5.26 10.07
C ALA A 69 -10.38 4.45 11.39
N LEU A 70 -9.49 3.45 11.48
CA LEU A 70 -9.25 2.69 12.72
C LEU A 70 -8.24 3.37 13.65
N ILE A 71 -7.46 4.34 13.15
CA ILE A 71 -6.44 5.02 13.94
C ILE A 71 -7.11 6.13 14.75
N THR A 72 -7.34 5.87 16.03
CA THR A 72 -7.99 6.81 16.95
C THR A 72 -7.00 7.35 17.97
N GLU A 73 -7.20 8.60 18.43
CA GLU A 73 -6.36 9.22 19.47
C GLU A 73 -6.35 8.41 20.78
N GLU A 74 -7.47 7.77 21.12
CA GLU A 74 -7.58 7.00 22.37
C GLU A 74 -6.70 5.75 22.38
N GLU A 75 -6.56 5.09 21.22
CA GLU A 75 -5.76 3.88 21.12
C GLU A 75 -4.26 4.17 21.02
N PHE A 76 -3.91 5.34 20.51
CA PHE A 76 -2.55 5.60 20.01
C PHE A 76 -1.80 6.77 20.68
N GLY A 77 -2.32 7.32 21.77
CA GLY A 77 -1.57 8.19 22.69
C GLY A 77 -1.31 9.63 22.22
N GLY A 78 -1.91 10.06 21.11
CA GLY A 78 -2.08 11.49 20.78
C GLY A 78 -0.81 12.28 20.41
N THR A 79 0.34 11.66 20.11
CA THR A 79 1.51 12.37 19.60
C THR A 79 1.56 12.31 18.07
N PRO A 80 1.98 13.39 17.38
CA PRO A 80 2.12 13.38 15.93
C PRO A 80 3.02 12.25 15.42
N GLU A 81 4.16 12.01 16.06
CA GLU A 81 5.12 10.96 15.71
C GLU A 81 4.49 9.57 15.80
N TRP A 82 3.72 9.33 16.85
CA TRP A 82 3.00 8.09 17.03
C TRP A 82 1.91 7.88 15.99
N PHE A 83 1.19 8.95 15.62
CA PHE A 83 0.18 8.92 14.57
C PHE A 83 0.79 8.63 13.20
N GLU A 84 1.92 9.27 12.86
CA GLU A 84 2.70 8.97 11.66
C GLU A 84 3.12 7.49 11.62
N PHE A 85 3.62 6.96 12.74
CA PHE A 85 4.00 5.55 12.82
C PHE A 85 2.81 4.61 12.63
N ALA A 86 1.63 4.92 13.20
CA ALA A 86 0.41 4.13 12.99
C ALA A 86 -0.03 4.13 11.52
N LEU A 87 0.04 5.28 10.83
CA LEU A 87 -0.22 5.37 9.38
C LEU A 87 0.76 4.52 8.57
N LEU A 88 2.05 4.54 8.91
CA LEU A 88 3.05 3.71 8.24
C LEU A 88 2.82 2.22 8.46
N ARG A 89 2.36 1.79 9.66
CA ARG A 89 1.96 0.40 9.93
C ARG A 89 0.79 -0.02 9.04
N ALA A 90 -0.25 0.81 8.98
CA ALA A 90 -1.40 0.57 8.11
C ALA A 90 -0.98 0.46 6.63
N LEU A 91 -0.10 1.36 6.17
CA LEU A 91 0.45 1.35 4.80
C LEU A 91 1.28 0.09 4.53
N ALA A 92 2.17 -0.29 5.46
CA ALA A 92 3.07 -1.43 5.35
C ALA A 92 2.36 -2.80 5.34
N SER A 93 1.09 -2.84 5.75
CA SER A 93 0.25 -4.04 5.72
C SER A 93 -0.46 -4.27 4.37
N ILE A 94 -0.26 -3.36 3.39
CA ILE A 94 -0.89 -3.43 2.06
C ILE A 94 0.18 -3.80 1.04
N TYR A 95 -0.04 -4.91 0.34
CA TYR A 95 0.82 -5.46 -0.70
C TYR A 95 0.07 -5.46 -2.03
N ALA A 96 0.76 -5.11 -3.11
CA ALA A 96 0.12 -5.04 -4.41
C ALA A 96 1.09 -5.38 -5.56
N ILE A 97 0.53 -5.96 -6.61
CA ILE A 97 1.25 -6.32 -7.82
C ILE A 97 0.45 -5.82 -9.01
N ASP A 98 1.12 -5.28 -9.98
CA ASP A 98 0.56 -5.08 -11.32
C ASP A 98 1.64 -5.30 -12.38
N ILE A 99 1.25 -5.78 -13.54
CA ILE A 99 2.17 -6.00 -14.66
C ILE A 99 2.59 -4.70 -15.34
N SER A 100 1.81 -3.64 -15.20
CA SER A 100 2.04 -2.32 -15.78
C SER A 100 2.81 -1.43 -14.82
N GLU A 101 4.02 -1.02 -15.20
CA GLU A 101 4.81 -0.04 -14.44
C GLU A 101 4.06 1.28 -14.24
N GLU A 102 3.33 1.76 -15.27
CA GLU A 102 2.52 2.97 -15.18
C GLU A 102 1.42 2.86 -14.12
N ASN A 103 0.75 1.70 -14.03
CA ASN A 103 -0.27 1.46 -13.01
C ASN A 103 0.33 1.44 -11.61
N VAL A 104 1.46 0.76 -11.44
CA VAL A 104 2.17 0.70 -10.15
C VAL A 104 2.57 2.08 -9.67
N GLU A 105 3.11 2.92 -10.57
CA GLU A 105 3.50 4.27 -10.20
C GLU A 105 2.30 5.15 -9.85
N GLU A 106 1.22 5.09 -10.64
CA GLU A 106 -0.04 5.79 -10.33
C GLU A 106 -0.62 5.35 -8.98
N ALA A 107 -0.62 4.04 -8.71
CA ALA A 107 -1.07 3.49 -7.42
C ALA A 107 -0.22 4.01 -6.24
N ARG A 108 1.12 4.03 -6.39
CA ARG A 108 2.05 4.56 -5.39
C ARG A 108 1.81 6.05 -5.12
N GLU A 109 1.67 6.85 -6.17
CA GLU A 109 1.40 8.30 -6.05
C GLU A 109 0.09 8.57 -5.31
N ARG A 110 -0.98 7.85 -5.63
CA ARG A 110 -2.28 7.99 -4.98
C ARG A 110 -2.24 7.59 -3.51
N MET A 111 -1.60 6.47 -3.19
CA MET A 111 -1.43 6.01 -1.82
C MET A 111 -0.59 6.99 -1.00
N LEU A 112 0.51 7.50 -1.58
CA LEU A 112 1.37 8.49 -0.93
C LEU A 112 0.63 9.79 -0.65
N ALA A 113 -0.11 10.31 -1.63
CA ALA A 113 -0.89 11.54 -1.45
C ALA A 113 -1.92 11.39 -0.32
N MET A 114 -2.59 10.25 -0.23
CA MET A 114 -3.50 9.95 0.88
C MET A 114 -2.76 9.87 2.22
N ALA A 115 -1.62 9.20 2.28
CA ALA A 115 -0.82 9.06 3.49
C ALA A 115 -0.36 10.44 4.02
N ILE A 116 0.19 11.29 3.14
CA ILE A 116 0.63 12.66 3.49
C ILE A 116 -0.56 13.49 3.96
N THR A 117 -1.71 13.40 3.27
CA THR A 117 -2.92 14.15 3.67
C THR A 117 -3.41 13.70 5.05
N ALA A 118 -3.36 12.40 5.34
CA ALA A 118 -3.77 11.87 6.63
C ALA A 118 -2.78 12.24 7.76
N ALA A 119 -1.47 12.31 7.46
CA ALA A 119 -0.43 12.65 8.42
C ALA A 119 -0.39 14.15 8.77
N ALA A 120 -0.99 15.01 7.98
CA ALA A 120 -1.14 16.44 8.27
C ALA A 120 -2.10 16.62 9.44
N PHE A 121 -1.55 16.59 10.67
CA PHE A 121 -2.30 16.67 11.91
C PHE A 121 -2.31 18.11 12.46
N ASP A 122 -3.49 18.62 12.84
CA ASP A 122 -3.68 19.90 13.52
C ASP A 122 -2.96 21.11 12.86
N ASP A 123 -3.17 21.26 11.54
CA ASP A 123 -2.54 22.28 10.66
C ASP A 123 -1.00 22.15 10.50
N GLY A 124 -0.40 21.04 10.93
CA GLY A 124 1.00 20.70 10.69
C GLY A 124 1.18 19.88 9.40
N ASP A 125 2.36 20.00 8.77
CA ASP A 125 2.75 19.14 7.66
C ASP A 125 3.27 17.79 8.18
N ALA A 126 3.15 16.74 7.36
CA ALA A 126 3.81 15.46 7.62
C ALA A 126 5.33 15.65 7.75
N SER A 127 5.99 14.89 8.63
CA SER A 127 7.43 15.00 8.78
C SER A 127 8.18 14.48 7.53
N ASP A 128 9.38 15.04 7.27
CA ASP A 128 10.27 14.53 6.21
C ASP A 128 10.61 13.04 6.39
N GLY A 129 10.67 12.59 7.65
CA GLY A 129 10.88 11.18 8.00
C GLY A 129 9.72 10.30 7.56
N PHE A 130 8.49 10.77 7.78
CA PHE A 130 7.28 10.09 7.35
C PHE A 130 7.19 9.97 5.81
N ASP A 131 7.41 11.09 5.08
CA ASP A 131 7.36 11.06 3.60
C ASP A 131 8.35 10.04 3.03
N ARG A 132 9.60 10.04 3.52
CA ARG A 132 10.61 9.06 3.07
C ARG A 132 10.20 7.62 3.40
N ALA A 133 9.71 7.38 4.62
CA ALA A 133 9.28 6.06 5.05
C ALA A 133 8.09 5.54 4.23
N ALA A 134 7.10 6.38 3.98
CA ALA A 134 5.94 6.04 3.17
C ALA A 134 6.35 5.67 1.73
N ARG A 135 7.24 6.45 1.11
CA ARG A 135 7.79 6.15 -0.23
C ARG A 135 8.53 4.82 -0.25
N GLU A 136 9.36 4.55 0.75
CA GLU A 136 10.12 3.30 0.83
C GLU A 136 9.19 2.09 1.01
N ILE A 137 8.19 2.18 1.88
CA ILE A 137 7.18 1.13 2.06
C ILE A 137 6.42 0.87 0.75
N LEU A 138 5.95 1.92 0.09
CA LEU A 138 5.25 1.79 -1.19
C LEU A 138 6.14 1.19 -2.27
N ARG A 139 7.42 1.59 -2.34
CA ARG A 139 8.40 1.05 -3.29
C ARG A 139 8.60 -0.45 -3.13
N THR A 140 8.58 -0.95 -1.90
CA THR A 140 8.83 -2.37 -1.60
C THR A 140 7.57 -3.24 -1.62
N ASN A 141 6.39 -2.66 -1.42
CA ASN A 141 5.16 -3.42 -1.24
C ASN A 141 4.09 -3.19 -2.32
N VAL A 142 4.28 -2.22 -3.21
CA VAL A 142 3.48 -2.05 -4.43
C VAL A 142 4.42 -2.20 -5.61
N VAL A 143 4.46 -3.37 -6.23
CA VAL A 143 5.56 -3.78 -7.12
C VAL A 143 5.08 -4.14 -8.52
N VAL A 144 5.96 -3.94 -9.51
CA VAL A 144 5.75 -4.44 -10.86
C VAL A 144 6.05 -5.93 -10.88
N GLY A 145 5.12 -6.73 -11.42
CA GLY A 145 5.32 -8.17 -11.53
C GLY A 145 4.17 -8.88 -12.21
N ASP A 146 4.43 -10.11 -12.64
CA ASP A 146 3.41 -11.02 -13.14
C ASP A 146 3.05 -12.04 -12.06
N SER A 147 1.96 -11.78 -11.35
CA SER A 147 1.49 -12.60 -10.22
C SER A 147 1.04 -14.01 -10.65
N LEU A 148 0.76 -14.23 -11.95
CA LEU A 148 0.28 -15.51 -12.45
C LEU A 148 1.40 -16.41 -12.99
N ASN A 149 2.42 -15.82 -13.64
CA ASN A 149 3.44 -16.61 -14.35
C ASN A 149 4.84 -16.45 -13.75
N ALA A 150 5.07 -15.48 -12.88
CA ALA A 150 6.38 -15.19 -12.28
C ALA A 150 6.26 -14.79 -10.79
N ALA A 151 5.35 -15.41 -10.05
CA ALA A 151 5.11 -15.14 -8.63
C ALA A 151 6.35 -15.42 -7.77
N ASP A 152 7.19 -16.38 -8.17
CA ASP A 152 8.48 -16.72 -7.55
C ASP A 152 9.56 -15.63 -7.67
N GLN A 153 9.36 -14.66 -8.57
CA GLN A 153 10.28 -13.52 -8.74
C GLN A 153 9.84 -12.29 -7.94
N ILE A 154 8.66 -12.35 -7.28
CA ILE A 154 8.10 -11.22 -6.56
C ILE A 154 8.57 -11.29 -5.11
N ILE A 155 9.23 -10.20 -4.69
CA ILE A 155 9.73 -10.04 -3.33
C ILE A 155 9.13 -8.76 -2.75
N PHE A 156 8.50 -8.89 -1.60
CA PHE A 156 8.03 -7.78 -0.76
C PHE A 156 8.97 -7.57 0.43
N VAL A 157 8.71 -6.55 1.22
CA VAL A 157 9.32 -6.40 2.54
C VAL A 157 8.23 -6.44 3.59
N GLU A 158 8.35 -7.37 4.53
CA GLU A 158 7.52 -7.40 5.73
C GLU A 158 8.07 -6.42 6.75
N TYR A 159 7.20 -5.52 7.21
CA TYR A 159 7.52 -4.54 8.23
C TYR A 159 6.81 -4.94 9.53
N THR A 160 7.55 -5.45 10.50
CA THR A 160 7.01 -5.77 11.83
C THR A 160 7.25 -4.60 12.77
N PRO A 161 6.19 -4.01 13.35
CA PRO A 161 6.35 -2.90 14.28
C PRO A 161 7.01 -3.36 15.58
N LEU A 162 7.93 -2.54 16.09
CA LEU A 162 8.62 -2.74 17.36
C LEU A 162 8.46 -1.49 18.25
N PRO A 163 8.67 -1.61 19.56
CA PRO A 163 8.66 -0.47 20.48
C PRO A 163 9.64 0.63 20.07
N GLY A 164 9.26 1.89 20.29
CA GLY A 164 10.04 3.07 19.93
C GLY A 164 9.99 3.37 18.44
N GLU A 165 8.80 3.28 17.83
CA GLU A 165 8.47 3.65 16.44
C GLU A 165 9.46 3.05 15.42
N ARG A 166 9.82 1.78 15.61
CA ARG A 166 10.79 1.05 14.81
C ARG A 166 10.14 -0.06 14.00
N PHE A 167 10.79 -0.41 12.89
CA PHE A 167 10.44 -1.59 12.10
C PHE A 167 11.57 -2.62 12.07
N GLN A 168 11.23 -3.89 12.33
CA GLN A 168 11.97 -5.02 11.80
C GLN A 168 11.53 -5.24 10.36
N ARG A 169 12.49 -5.38 9.44
CA ARG A 169 12.22 -5.55 8.01
C ARG A 169 12.75 -6.89 7.54
N VAL A 170 11.90 -7.66 6.87
CA VAL A 170 12.29 -8.96 6.32
C VAL A 170 11.84 -9.04 4.87
N PRO A 171 12.76 -9.19 3.88
CA PRO A 171 12.34 -9.50 2.53
C PRO A 171 11.55 -10.83 2.51
N SER A 172 10.45 -10.88 1.79
CA SER A 172 9.54 -12.02 1.77
C SER A 172 9.15 -12.34 0.33
N GLU A 173 9.45 -13.56 -0.10
CA GLU A 173 9.05 -14.06 -1.41
C GLU A 173 7.54 -14.33 -1.43
N LEU A 174 6.84 -13.96 -2.51
CA LEU A 174 5.42 -14.25 -2.65
C LEU A 174 5.16 -15.76 -2.72
N GLU A 175 5.98 -16.47 -3.50
CA GLU A 175 5.98 -17.93 -3.56
C GLU A 175 7.38 -18.48 -3.24
N PRO A 176 7.66 -18.78 -1.98
CA PRO A 176 8.91 -19.47 -1.64
C PRO A 176 8.93 -20.89 -2.24
N PRO A 177 10.09 -21.47 -2.55
CA PRO A 177 10.21 -22.79 -3.12
C PRO A 177 9.50 -23.83 -2.23
N LYS A 178 8.59 -24.64 -2.82
CA LYS A 178 7.83 -25.68 -2.09
C LYS A 178 8.74 -26.77 -1.54
N GLU A 179 9.79 -27.11 -2.27
CA GLU A 179 10.83 -28.05 -1.87
C GLU A 179 12.19 -27.32 -2.00
N PRO A 180 12.59 -26.60 -0.95
CA PRO A 180 13.86 -25.89 -0.98
C PRO A 180 15.00 -26.90 -1.12
N ASP A 181 15.88 -26.68 -2.08
CA ASP A 181 17.09 -27.47 -2.23
C ASP A 181 18.09 -27.20 -1.08
N LEU A 182 19.18 -27.98 -1.03
CA LEU A 182 20.16 -27.87 0.04
C LEU A 182 20.86 -26.49 0.08
N PHE A 183 20.74 -25.69 -0.98
CA PHE A 183 21.39 -24.38 -1.14
C PHE A 183 20.42 -23.21 -1.00
N TYR A 184 19.09 -23.48 -0.86
CA TYR A 184 18.14 -22.41 -0.64
C TYR A 184 18.39 -21.75 0.73
N MET A 185 18.66 -20.46 0.69
CA MET A 185 18.77 -19.61 1.88
C MET A 185 17.61 -18.61 1.87
N PRO A 186 16.71 -18.67 2.87
CA PRO A 186 15.66 -17.67 2.98
C PRO A 186 16.26 -16.28 3.14
N PRO A 187 15.59 -15.22 2.69
CA PRO A 187 16.07 -13.86 2.85
C PRO A 187 16.38 -13.52 4.32
N GLU A 188 17.52 -12.88 4.55
CA GLU A 188 17.91 -12.45 5.90
C GLU A 188 17.18 -11.17 6.32
N PRO A 189 16.84 -11.04 7.61
CA PRO A 189 16.30 -9.81 8.15
C PRO A 189 17.24 -8.62 7.93
N LEU A 190 16.69 -7.49 7.52
CA LEU A 190 17.41 -6.22 7.43
C LEU A 190 17.56 -5.59 8.83
N PRO A 191 18.54 -4.69 9.02
CA PRO A 191 18.68 -3.99 10.29
C PRO A 191 17.40 -3.28 10.72
N THR A 192 17.07 -3.37 12.00
CA THR A 192 15.96 -2.64 12.60
C THR A 192 16.25 -1.14 12.57
N VAL A 193 15.29 -0.35 12.12
CA VAL A 193 15.42 1.11 12.01
C VAL A 193 14.23 1.82 12.66
N HIS A 194 14.45 3.03 13.15
CA HIS A 194 13.37 3.95 13.47
C HIS A 194 12.70 4.39 12.15
N PHE A 195 11.37 4.64 12.16
CA PHE A 195 10.70 4.95 10.90
C PHE A 195 11.27 6.18 10.20
N SER A 196 11.71 7.20 10.95
CA SER A 196 12.30 8.41 10.37
C SER A 196 13.63 8.19 9.64
N GLU A 197 14.27 7.04 9.83
CA GLU A 197 15.50 6.62 9.15
C GLU A 197 15.23 5.70 7.95
N LEU A 198 13.97 5.31 7.76
CA LEU A 198 13.58 4.45 6.66
C LEU A 198 13.69 5.21 5.32
N GLY A 199 14.37 4.62 4.34
CA GLY A 199 14.61 5.24 3.04
C GLY A 199 15.84 6.17 2.97
N LEU A 200 16.67 6.20 4.04
CA LEU A 200 17.98 6.88 4.01
C LEU A 200 19.05 6.05 3.29
#